data_95da15db6d8b3a1901388b5bffdb0a8b
#
_entry.id   95da15db6d8b3a1901388b5bffdb0a8b
#
_cell.length_a   1.000
_cell.length_b   1.000
_cell.length_c   1.000
_cell.angle_alpha   90.00
_cell.angle_beta   90.00
_cell.angle_gamma   90.00
#
_symmetry.space_group_name_H-M   'P 1'
#
loop_
_entity.id
_entity.type
_entity.pdbx_description
1 polymer ?
#
loop_
_entity_poly.entity_id
_entity_poly.type
_entity_poly.pdbx_seq_one_letter_code
_entity_poly.pdbx_strand_id
1 'polypeptide(L)'
;MTHVVFAVPFAMDATLRFVEAATRLREEGLRLGVLSQDRPERFPEALRSRFDAFHRVPNAMDADLLTDGVRQLARSMGGRVDRVIGILEPLQEALAEVRERLGIPGMRPEAAANFRDKSRMKDLLRASGLPCARHRLWMGPEEAFGFGRESGYPLVVKPPAGAGARNTFRVDDEQELAGYLRTMPPRPSDPVLLEEFLSGREFSFDSVTLQGRHLLHSINEYAPTPLEVMQTPWIQWAVVLPRDISGPDYQAIHEAGPRALD
;
A
#
# COMPACT_ATOMS: atom_id res chain seq x y z
N MET A 1 -0.30 -21.06 21.46
CA MET A 1 -1.30 -19.97 21.41
C MET A 1 -0.60 -18.75 20.87
N THR A 2 -1.08 -18.19 19.75
CA THR A 2 -0.48 -17.05 19.04
C THR A 2 -1.28 -15.79 19.34
N HIS A 3 -0.61 -14.71 19.77
CA HIS A 3 -1.24 -13.43 20.11
C HIS A 3 -1.03 -12.44 18.96
N VAL A 4 -2.11 -12.00 18.36
CA VAL A 4 -2.10 -11.08 17.22
C VAL A 4 -2.82 -9.79 17.57
N VAL A 5 -2.22 -8.65 17.26
CA VAL A 5 -2.90 -7.36 17.26
C VAL A 5 -3.23 -6.99 15.83
N PHE A 6 -4.51 -6.76 15.57
CA PHE A 6 -5.00 -6.25 14.29
C PHE A 6 -5.28 -4.74 14.42
N ALA A 7 -4.50 -3.94 13.70
CA ALA A 7 -4.71 -2.50 13.61
C ALA A 7 -5.80 -2.21 12.56
N VAL A 8 -6.91 -1.67 13.03
CA VAL A 8 -8.11 -1.32 12.28
C VAL A 8 -8.37 0.17 12.49
N PRO A 9 -7.70 1.07 11.78
CA PRO A 9 -7.92 2.50 11.98
C PRO A 9 -9.41 2.86 11.93
N PHE A 10 -10.11 2.34 10.93
CA PHE A 10 -11.54 2.54 10.72
C PHE A 10 -12.24 1.21 10.46
N ALA A 11 -13.45 1.04 11.05
CA ALA A 11 -14.29 -0.13 10.88
C ALA A 11 -15.03 -0.10 9.53
N MET A 12 -14.28 -0.21 8.43
CA MET A 12 -14.80 -0.28 7.06
C MET A 12 -15.06 -1.74 6.68
N ASP A 13 -16.04 -2.00 5.83
CA ASP A 13 -16.44 -3.34 5.40
C ASP A 13 -15.24 -4.17 4.90
N ALA A 14 -14.36 -3.57 4.08
CA ALA A 14 -13.18 -4.25 3.60
C ALA A 14 -12.27 -4.74 4.73
N THR A 15 -12.03 -3.89 5.74
CA THR A 15 -11.19 -4.22 6.89
C THR A 15 -11.86 -5.24 7.80
N LEU A 16 -13.18 -5.09 8.02
CA LEU A 16 -13.96 -6.00 8.89
C LEU A 16 -13.94 -7.43 8.38
N ARG A 17 -13.94 -7.66 7.05
CA ARG A 17 -13.82 -9.00 6.45
C ARG A 17 -12.52 -9.71 6.87
N PHE A 18 -11.40 -8.99 6.91
CA PHE A 18 -10.12 -9.55 7.36
C PHE A 18 -10.09 -9.81 8.85
N VAL A 19 -10.67 -8.93 9.65
CA VAL A 19 -10.80 -9.13 11.11
C VAL A 19 -11.68 -10.35 11.38
N GLU A 20 -12.80 -10.49 10.66
CA GLU A 20 -13.67 -11.66 10.77
C GLU A 20 -12.91 -12.96 10.42
N ALA A 21 -12.15 -12.96 9.32
CA ALA A 21 -11.32 -14.10 8.94
C ALA A 21 -10.30 -14.44 10.06
N ALA A 22 -9.66 -13.42 10.66
CA ALA A 22 -8.75 -13.63 11.78
C ALA A 22 -9.44 -14.24 13.01
N THR A 23 -10.70 -13.86 13.29
CA THR A 23 -11.44 -14.46 14.42
C THR A 23 -11.75 -15.94 14.25
N ARG A 24 -11.79 -16.46 13.02
CA ARG A 24 -12.01 -17.89 12.75
C ARG A 24 -10.81 -18.75 13.19
N LEU A 25 -9.60 -18.17 13.22
CA LEU A 25 -8.39 -18.85 13.65
C LEU A 25 -8.30 -19.03 15.18
N ARG A 26 -9.28 -18.55 15.95
CA ARG A 26 -9.34 -18.76 17.40
C ARG A 26 -9.41 -20.23 17.78
N GLU A 27 -10.10 -21.04 16.98
CA GLU A 27 -10.17 -22.49 17.17
C GLU A 27 -8.80 -23.16 17.01
N GLU A 28 -7.89 -22.52 16.26
CA GLU A 28 -6.50 -22.94 16.09
C GLU A 28 -5.55 -22.34 17.14
N GLY A 29 -6.10 -21.69 18.17
CA GLY A 29 -5.33 -21.14 19.29
C GLY A 29 -4.81 -19.71 19.07
N LEU A 30 -5.44 -18.92 18.18
CA LEU A 30 -5.15 -17.51 18.02
C LEU A 30 -5.91 -16.67 19.06
N ARG A 31 -5.21 -15.73 19.72
CA ARG A 31 -5.81 -14.62 20.46
C ARG A 31 -5.73 -13.33 19.67
N LEU A 32 -6.85 -12.63 19.59
CA LEU A 32 -6.99 -11.43 18.76
C LEU A 32 -7.26 -10.18 19.60
N GLY A 33 -6.28 -9.27 19.64
CA GLY A 33 -6.48 -7.91 20.11
C GLY A 33 -6.78 -7.00 18.90
N VAL A 34 -7.73 -6.09 19.05
CA VAL A 34 -8.06 -5.09 18.03
C VAL A 34 -7.69 -3.69 18.52
N LEU A 35 -6.97 -2.94 17.67
CA LEU A 35 -6.58 -1.58 17.92
C LEU A 35 -7.26 -0.67 16.88
N SER A 36 -7.97 0.38 17.30
CA SER A 36 -8.76 1.21 16.40
C SER A 36 -8.84 2.68 16.85
N GLN A 37 -9.09 3.58 15.89
CA GLN A 37 -9.54 4.95 16.19
C GLN A 37 -11.04 4.98 16.50
N ASP A 38 -11.79 4.08 15.89
CA ASP A 38 -13.22 3.97 16.10
C ASP A 38 -13.55 3.41 17.50
N ARG A 39 -14.74 3.72 17.95
CA ARG A 39 -15.29 3.14 19.19
C ARG A 39 -15.69 1.69 18.95
N PRO A 40 -15.71 0.83 20.00
CA PRO A 40 -16.08 -0.57 19.86
C PRO A 40 -17.47 -0.78 19.22
N GLU A 41 -18.40 0.15 19.43
CA GLU A 41 -19.77 0.09 18.92
C GLU A 41 -19.86 0.21 17.39
N ARG A 42 -18.79 0.66 16.74
CA ARG A 42 -18.69 0.67 15.26
C ARG A 42 -18.48 -0.72 14.68
N PHE A 43 -18.05 -1.67 15.49
CA PHE A 43 -17.87 -3.05 15.09
C PHE A 43 -19.16 -3.85 15.33
N PRO A 44 -19.59 -4.72 14.40
CA PRO A 44 -20.72 -5.63 14.62
C PRO A 44 -20.56 -6.39 15.95
N GLU A 45 -21.63 -6.51 16.73
CA GLU A 45 -21.59 -7.16 18.04
C GLU A 45 -21.08 -8.60 17.97
N ALA A 46 -21.54 -9.35 16.95
CA ALA A 46 -21.12 -10.72 16.71
C ALA A 46 -19.60 -10.84 16.42
N LEU A 47 -18.99 -9.79 15.86
CA LEU A 47 -17.55 -9.74 15.62
C LEU A 47 -16.80 -9.30 16.88
N ARG A 48 -17.29 -8.27 17.53
CA ARG A 48 -16.71 -7.69 18.75
C ARG A 48 -16.63 -8.71 19.90
N SER A 49 -17.65 -9.54 20.07
CA SER A 49 -17.68 -10.59 21.10
C SER A 49 -16.58 -11.66 20.93
N ARG A 50 -15.93 -11.68 19.76
CA ARG A 50 -14.81 -12.59 19.45
C ARG A 50 -13.44 -11.96 19.68
N PHE A 51 -13.36 -10.69 20.08
CA PHE A 51 -12.10 -10.06 20.42
C PHE A 51 -11.67 -10.49 21.83
N ASP A 52 -10.40 -10.83 21.99
CA ASP A 52 -9.84 -11.10 23.33
C ASP A 52 -9.49 -9.81 24.05
N ALA A 53 -9.20 -8.74 23.32
CA ALA A 53 -8.99 -7.40 23.84
C ALA A 53 -9.27 -6.33 22.77
N PHE A 54 -9.65 -5.14 23.21
CA PHE A 54 -9.84 -3.97 22.35
C PHE A 54 -9.18 -2.75 22.99
N HIS A 55 -8.47 -1.96 22.17
CA HIS A 55 -7.89 -0.71 22.62
C HIS A 55 -8.14 0.39 21.59
N ARG A 56 -8.61 1.54 22.06
CA ARG A 56 -8.85 2.71 21.22
C ARG A 56 -7.66 3.66 21.29
N VAL A 57 -7.19 4.12 20.12
CA VAL A 57 -6.15 5.16 20.00
C VAL A 57 -6.72 6.41 19.33
N PRO A 58 -6.20 7.61 19.65
CA PRO A 58 -6.65 8.85 18.99
C PRO A 58 -6.30 8.89 17.50
N ASN A 59 -5.13 8.37 17.13
CA ASN A 59 -4.65 8.30 15.76
C ASN A 59 -3.91 6.98 15.53
N ALA A 60 -4.47 6.12 14.70
CA ALA A 60 -3.87 4.83 14.36
C ALA A 60 -2.85 4.92 13.20
N MET A 61 -2.55 6.12 12.71
CA MET A 61 -1.44 6.35 11.76
C MET A 61 -0.17 6.84 12.47
N ASP A 62 -0.23 7.08 13.77
CA ASP A 62 0.88 7.51 14.61
C ASP A 62 1.56 6.29 15.26
N ALA A 63 2.84 6.10 14.96
CA ALA A 63 3.61 4.94 15.43
C ALA A 63 3.79 4.93 16.97
N ASP A 64 3.86 6.08 17.63
CA ASP A 64 3.99 6.16 19.08
C ASP A 64 2.70 5.69 19.76
N LEU A 65 1.56 6.23 19.31
CA LEU A 65 0.25 5.87 19.81
C LEU A 65 -0.09 4.39 19.54
N LEU A 66 0.30 3.89 18.36
CA LEU A 66 0.16 2.47 18.03
C LEU A 66 1.02 1.60 18.95
N THR A 67 2.27 1.98 19.18
CA THR A 67 3.20 1.24 20.03
C THR A 67 2.65 1.09 21.45
N ASP A 68 2.13 2.19 22.00
CA ASP A 68 1.54 2.16 23.33
C ASP A 68 0.23 1.35 23.37
N GLY A 69 -0.60 1.46 22.35
CA GLY A 69 -1.80 0.65 22.18
C GLY A 69 -1.50 -0.85 22.12
N VAL A 70 -0.47 -1.24 21.37
CA VAL A 70 -0.01 -2.65 21.30
C VAL A 70 0.49 -3.14 22.66
N ARG A 71 1.22 -2.31 23.43
CA ARG A 71 1.64 -2.63 24.80
C ARG A 71 0.46 -2.84 25.74
N GLN A 72 -0.58 -2.00 25.61
CA GLN A 72 -1.80 -2.16 26.42
C GLN A 72 -2.53 -3.46 26.08
N LEU A 73 -2.70 -3.76 24.78
CA LEU A 73 -3.30 -5.01 24.35
C LEU A 73 -2.46 -6.23 24.78
N ALA A 74 -1.12 -6.14 24.73
CA ALA A 74 -0.26 -7.19 25.23
C ALA A 74 -0.55 -7.54 26.69
N ARG A 75 -0.67 -6.51 27.56
CA ARG A 75 -0.99 -6.70 28.99
C ARG A 75 -2.34 -7.41 29.18
N SER A 76 -3.34 -7.02 28.40
CA SER A 76 -4.68 -7.61 28.45
C SER A 76 -4.73 -9.05 27.94
N MET A 77 -3.79 -9.44 27.07
CA MET A 77 -3.73 -10.76 26.43
C MET A 77 -2.66 -11.70 27.05
N GLY A 78 -2.12 -11.40 28.21
CA GLY A 78 -1.16 -12.26 28.89
C GLY A 78 0.32 -11.90 28.69
N GLY A 79 0.60 -10.64 28.38
CA GLY A 79 1.94 -10.05 28.42
C GLY A 79 2.76 -10.12 27.13
N ARG A 80 2.20 -10.67 26.04
CA ARG A 80 2.94 -10.77 24.77
C ARG A 80 2.08 -10.48 23.54
N VAL A 81 2.72 -10.08 22.45
CA VAL A 81 2.16 -10.01 21.10
C VAL A 81 3.17 -10.62 20.13
N ASP A 82 2.74 -11.61 19.37
CA ASP A 82 3.58 -12.34 18.43
C ASP A 82 3.55 -11.70 17.03
N ARG A 83 2.45 -11.03 16.66
CA ARG A 83 2.28 -10.34 15.36
C ARG A 83 1.44 -9.07 15.52
N VAL A 84 1.82 -8.07 14.76
CA VAL A 84 0.99 -6.85 14.53
C VAL A 84 0.72 -6.76 13.04
N ILE A 85 -0.55 -6.72 12.66
CA ILE A 85 -1.01 -6.70 11.27
C ILE A 85 -2.02 -5.60 11.03
N GLY A 86 -2.16 -5.20 9.78
CA GLY A 86 -3.17 -4.26 9.28
C GLY A 86 -3.13 -4.25 7.76
N ILE A 87 -4.26 -3.95 7.12
CA ILE A 87 -4.41 -4.08 5.67
C ILE A 87 -4.34 -2.75 4.91
N LEU A 88 -4.46 -1.62 5.60
CA LEU A 88 -4.45 -0.33 4.93
C LEU A 88 -3.03 0.06 4.51
N GLU A 89 -2.87 0.44 3.26
CA GLU A 89 -1.58 0.86 2.70
C GLU A 89 -0.91 2.00 3.50
N PRO A 90 -1.61 3.09 3.88
CA PRO A 90 -1.00 4.17 4.66
C PRO A 90 -0.51 3.77 6.05
N LEU A 91 -0.99 2.64 6.57
CA LEU A 91 -0.65 2.13 7.90
C LEU A 91 0.69 1.37 7.94
N GLN A 92 1.19 0.93 6.79
CA GLN A 92 2.28 -0.05 6.73
C GLN A 92 3.59 0.46 7.34
N GLU A 93 3.95 1.72 7.14
CA GLU A 93 5.16 2.32 7.72
C GLU A 93 5.05 2.40 9.25
N ALA A 94 3.93 2.90 9.77
CA ALA A 94 3.71 2.97 11.22
C ALA A 94 3.72 1.56 11.86
N LEU A 95 3.12 0.56 11.21
CA LEU A 95 3.19 -0.83 11.70
C LEU A 95 4.60 -1.41 11.65
N ALA A 96 5.40 -1.05 10.68
CA ALA A 96 6.78 -1.49 10.58
C ALA A 96 7.63 -0.90 11.73
N GLU A 97 7.44 0.38 12.05
CA GLU A 97 8.08 1.00 13.22
C GLU A 97 7.65 0.35 14.54
N VAL A 98 6.35 0.07 14.73
CA VAL A 98 5.84 -0.65 15.91
C VAL A 98 6.52 -2.00 16.05
N ARG A 99 6.63 -2.77 14.96
CA ARG A 99 7.29 -4.08 14.97
C ARG A 99 8.76 -3.97 15.37
N GLU A 100 9.47 -2.98 14.82
CA GLU A 100 10.88 -2.75 15.16
C GLU A 100 11.06 -2.38 16.63
N ARG A 101 10.30 -1.41 17.14
CA ARG A 101 10.35 -0.92 18.53
C ARG A 101 10.01 -1.99 19.57
N LEU A 102 9.13 -2.93 19.20
CA LEU A 102 8.68 -3.99 20.10
C LEU A 102 9.35 -5.36 19.85
N GLY A 103 10.27 -5.43 18.88
CA GLY A 103 10.92 -6.69 18.51
C GLY A 103 9.98 -7.73 17.93
N ILE A 104 8.85 -7.30 17.33
CA ILE A 104 7.85 -8.20 16.75
C ILE A 104 8.26 -8.53 15.31
N PRO A 105 8.26 -9.80 14.91
CA PRO A 105 8.62 -10.20 13.55
C PRO A 105 7.66 -9.66 12.50
N GLY A 106 8.20 -9.23 11.35
CA GLY A 106 7.47 -8.74 10.20
C GLY A 106 8.27 -7.75 9.36
N MET A 107 7.62 -7.09 8.41
CA MET A 107 8.23 -6.10 7.53
C MET A 107 8.87 -4.98 8.36
N ARG A 108 10.12 -4.65 8.04
CA ARG A 108 10.90 -3.60 8.67
C ARG A 108 10.60 -2.21 8.08
N PRO A 109 10.93 -1.10 8.78
CA PRO A 109 10.64 0.25 8.29
C PRO A 109 11.22 0.56 6.92
N GLU A 110 12.44 0.14 6.64
CA GLU A 110 13.06 0.36 5.33
C GLU A 110 12.29 -0.32 4.20
N ALA A 111 11.92 -1.60 4.37
CA ALA A 111 11.13 -2.34 3.39
C ALA A 111 9.74 -1.70 3.22
N ALA A 112 9.07 -1.31 4.31
CA ALA A 112 7.78 -0.64 4.25
C ALA A 112 7.85 0.68 3.47
N ALA A 113 8.89 1.49 3.70
CA ALA A 113 9.12 2.73 2.96
C ALA A 113 9.39 2.47 1.47
N ASN A 114 10.12 1.40 1.13
CA ASN A 114 10.37 1.02 -0.27
C ASN A 114 9.08 0.62 -1.00
N PHE A 115 8.16 -0.07 -0.33
CA PHE A 115 6.84 -0.39 -0.90
C PHE A 115 5.88 0.82 -0.95
N ARG A 116 6.09 1.81 -0.10
CA ARG A 116 5.20 2.96 0.04
C ARG A 116 5.58 4.12 -0.88
N ASP A 117 6.87 4.42 -0.99
CA ASP A 117 7.41 5.51 -1.79
C ASP A 117 7.77 5.01 -3.20
N LYS A 118 7.02 5.47 -4.20
CA LYS A 118 7.20 5.06 -5.61
C LYS A 118 8.54 5.49 -6.20
N SER A 119 9.14 6.58 -5.72
CA SER A 119 10.47 6.99 -6.17
C SER A 119 11.53 5.99 -5.69
N ARG A 120 11.52 5.71 -4.37
CA ARG A 120 12.43 4.71 -3.77
C ARG A 120 12.25 3.32 -4.39
N MET A 121 11.00 2.89 -4.54
CA MET A 121 10.65 1.61 -5.17
C MET A 121 11.27 1.51 -6.57
N LYS A 122 11.08 2.53 -7.40
CA LYS A 122 11.60 2.54 -8.79
C LYS A 122 13.12 2.58 -8.84
N ASP A 123 13.78 3.29 -7.94
CA ASP A 123 15.24 3.29 -7.84
C ASP A 123 15.77 1.90 -7.51
N LEU A 124 15.12 1.19 -6.56
CA LEU A 124 15.49 -0.19 -6.20
C LEU A 124 15.24 -1.17 -7.35
N LEU A 125 14.07 -1.11 -7.98
CA LEU A 125 13.75 -1.96 -9.13
C LEU A 125 14.78 -1.79 -10.25
N ARG A 126 15.15 -0.54 -10.56
CA ARG A 126 16.17 -0.25 -11.58
C ARG A 126 17.55 -0.74 -11.18
N ALA A 127 17.96 -0.54 -9.93
CA ALA A 127 19.21 -1.05 -9.40
C ALA A 127 19.30 -2.59 -9.43
N SER A 128 18.13 -3.26 -9.29
CA SER A 128 17.99 -4.72 -9.39
C SER A 128 17.84 -5.23 -10.83
N GLY A 129 17.97 -4.34 -11.83
CA GLY A 129 17.84 -4.71 -13.25
C GLY A 129 16.41 -5.06 -13.68
N LEU A 130 15.40 -4.59 -12.94
CA LEU A 130 14.01 -4.70 -13.34
C LEU A 130 13.58 -3.47 -14.16
N PRO A 131 12.87 -3.67 -15.27
CA PRO A 131 12.37 -2.55 -16.07
C PRO A 131 11.30 -1.79 -15.28
N CYS A 132 11.44 -0.46 -15.25
CA CYS A 132 10.43 0.42 -14.72
C CYS A 132 10.43 1.75 -15.46
N ALA A 133 9.32 2.47 -15.46
CA ALA A 133 9.22 3.78 -16.06
C ALA A 133 10.33 4.71 -15.57
N ARG A 134 10.93 5.49 -16.50
CA ARG A 134 11.84 6.57 -16.13
C ARG A 134 11.09 7.52 -15.20
N HIS A 135 11.75 7.99 -14.18
CA HIS A 135 11.12 8.86 -13.20
C HIS A 135 12.11 9.87 -12.61
N ARG A 136 11.55 10.91 -12.04
CA ARG A 136 12.30 11.91 -11.28
C ARG A 136 11.43 12.45 -10.15
N LEU A 137 11.94 12.35 -8.93
CA LEU A 137 11.34 13.06 -7.82
C LEU A 137 11.72 14.54 -7.97
N TRP A 138 10.73 15.39 -7.94
CA TRP A 138 10.92 16.78 -8.28
C TRP A 138 10.50 17.74 -7.16
N MET A 139 11.27 18.82 -6.99
CA MET A 139 11.05 19.89 -6.04
C MET A 139 11.20 21.29 -6.64
N GLY A 140 11.41 21.43 -7.96
CA GLY A 140 11.57 22.71 -8.65
C GLY A 140 11.22 22.70 -10.14
N PRO A 141 10.79 23.85 -10.72
CA PRO A 141 10.25 23.89 -12.08
C PRO A 141 11.23 23.51 -13.19
N GLU A 142 12.51 23.94 -13.09
CA GLU A 142 13.50 23.71 -14.13
C GLU A 142 13.81 22.23 -14.35
N GLU A 143 13.84 21.46 -13.27
CA GLU A 143 14.08 20.02 -13.32
C GLU A 143 12.91 19.27 -13.99
N ALA A 144 11.67 19.73 -13.77
CA ALA A 144 10.49 19.14 -14.39
C ALA A 144 10.49 19.30 -15.91
N PHE A 145 10.76 20.52 -16.38
CA PHE A 145 10.87 20.78 -17.81
C PHE A 145 12.06 20.04 -18.43
N GLY A 146 13.19 19.95 -17.71
CA GLY A 146 14.34 19.14 -18.12
C GLY A 146 13.96 17.68 -18.31
N PHE A 147 13.26 17.09 -17.32
CA PHE A 147 12.80 15.70 -17.42
C PHE A 147 11.82 15.50 -18.60
N GLY A 148 10.90 16.44 -18.84
CA GLY A 148 9.99 16.39 -19.97
C GLY A 148 10.72 16.38 -21.31
N ARG A 149 11.75 17.20 -21.46
CA ARG A 149 12.58 17.22 -22.68
C ARG A 149 13.41 15.93 -22.87
N GLU A 150 13.91 15.35 -21.77
CA GLU A 150 14.70 14.10 -21.79
C GLU A 150 13.84 12.86 -22.06
N SER A 151 12.67 12.80 -21.45
CA SER A 151 11.79 11.62 -21.47
C SER A 151 10.80 11.64 -22.63
N GLY A 152 10.50 12.82 -23.16
CA GLY A 152 9.38 13.05 -24.06
C GLY A 152 8.04 13.11 -23.31
N TYR A 153 7.04 13.57 -24.01
CA TYR A 153 5.65 13.60 -23.54
C TYR A 153 4.84 12.46 -24.17
N PRO A 154 3.75 12.01 -23.56
CA PRO A 154 3.18 12.48 -22.29
C PRO A 154 3.97 12.05 -21.05
N LEU A 155 3.76 12.77 -19.94
CA LEU A 155 4.26 12.39 -18.61
C LEU A 155 3.10 12.10 -17.67
N VAL A 156 3.42 11.34 -16.61
CA VAL A 156 2.55 11.19 -15.43
C VAL A 156 3.13 12.01 -14.29
N VAL A 157 2.26 12.78 -13.66
CA VAL A 157 2.57 13.61 -12.50
C VAL A 157 1.74 13.13 -11.32
N LYS A 158 2.37 12.73 -10.22
CA LYS A 158 1.67 12.14 -9.06
C LYS A 158 2.46 12.33 -7.76
N PRO A 159 1.82 12.19 -6.58
CA PRO A 159 2.57 12.11 -5.32
C PRO A 159 3.39 10.80 -5.27
N PRO A 160 4.58 10.81 -4.67
CA PRO A 160 5.39 9.59 -4.50
C PRO A 160 4.70 8.56 -3.63
N ALA A 161 3.97 8.99 -2.60
CA ALA A 161 3.19 8.14 -1.71
C ALA A 161 1.69 8.41 -1.91
N GLY A 162 0.98 7.49 -2.56
CA GLY A 162 -0.46 7.59 -2.86
C GLY A 162 -1.03 6.24 -3.28
N ALA A 163 -2.35 6.10 -3.24
CA ALA A 163 -3.07 4.90 -3.63
C ALA A 163 -4.27 5.25 -4.53
N GLY A 164 -4.66 4.30 -5.41
CA GLY A 164 -5.86 4.39 -6.24
C GLY A 164 -5.83 5.53 -7.26
N ALA A 165 -4.68 5.82 -7.87
CA ALA A 165 -4.48 6.88 -8.87
C ALA A 165 -4.94 8.30 -8.43
N ARG A 166 -5.17 8.52 -7.14
CA ARG A 166 -5.53 9.83 -6.61
C ARG A 166 -4.41 10.82 -6.83
N ASN A 167 -4.76 12.04 -7.25
CA ASN A 167 -3.82 13.11 -7.58
C ASN A 167 -2.78 12.68 -8.64
N THR A 168 -3.17 11.77 -9.54
CA THR A 168 -2.36 11.34 -10.67
C THR A 168 -2.88 12.04 -11.93
N PHE A 169 -1.99 12.73 -12.63
CA PHE A 169 -2.32 13.53 -13.81
C PHE A 169 -1.43 13.10 -14.96
N ARG A 170 -2.03 12.99 -16.13
CA ARG A 170 -1.30 12.92 -17.40
C ARG A 170 -1.14 14.34 -17.92
N VAL A 171 0.05 14.67 -18.39
CA VAL A 171 0.36 15.93 -19.07
C VAL A 171 0.94 15.63 -20.43
N ASP A 172 0.32 16.16 -21.47
CA ASP A 172 0.62 15.79 -22.85
C ASP A 172 1.70 16.69 -23.50
N ASP A 173 2.02 17.83 -22.89
CA ASP A 173 3.05 18.74 -23.35
C ASP A 173 3.61 19.64 -22.23
N GLU A 174 4.59 20.48 -22.58
CA GLU A 174 5.24 21.41 -21.66
C GLU A 174 4.29 22.49 -21.14
N GLN A 175 3.29 22.87 -21.93
CA GLN A 175 2.32 23.89 -21.52
C GLN A 175 1.37 23.36 -20.45
N GLU A 176 0.90 22.12 -20.58
CA GLU A 176 0.09 21.45 -19.56
C GLU A 176 0.90 21.23 -18.28
N LEU A 177 2.17 20.80 -18.40
CA LEU A 177 3.06 20.69 -17.26
C LEU A 177 3.20 22.05 -16.54
N ALA A 178 3.44 23.14 -17.26
CA ALA A 178 3.50 24.46 -16.68
C ALA A 178 2.19 24.88 -16.01
N GLY A 179 1.05 24.48 -16.58
CA GLY A 179 -0.28 24.70 -16.00
C GLY A 179 -0.44 23.98 -14.65
N TYR A 180 -0.08 22.70 -14.62
CA TYR A 180 -0.09 21.90 -13.40
C TYR A 180 0.77 22.56 -12.30
N LEU A 181 2.00 22.94 -12.61
CA LEU A 181 2.94 23.53 -11.68
C LEU A 181 2.50 24.87 -11.08
N ARG A 182 1.73 25.64 -11.82
CA ARG A 182 1.13 26.90 -11.30
C ARG A 182 0.01 26.64 -10.30
N THR A 183 -0.79 25.59 -10.54
CA THR A 183 -1.94 25.26 -9.69
C THR A 183 -1.59 24.41 -8.48
N MET A 184 -0.59 23.56 -8.61
CA MET A 184 -0.11 22.63 -7.58
C MET A 184 1.41 22.70 -7.46
N PRO A 185 1.97 23.81 -6.95
CA PRO A 185 3.42 23.92 -6.83
C PRO A 185 3.94 22.92 -5.82
N PRO A 186 4.96 22.14 -6.17
CA PRO A 186 5.58 21.19 -5.24
C PRO A 186 6.24 21.90 -4.08
N ARG A 187 6.29 21.20 -2.95
CA ARG A 187 6.91 21.66 -1.72
C ARG A 187 7.81 20.54 -1.17
N PRO A 188 8.83 20.85 -0.39
CA PRO A 188 9.64 19.82 0.28
C PRO A 188 8.82 18.85 1.14
N SER A 189 7.71 19.34 1.73
CA SER A 189 6.76 18.54 2.50
C SER A 189 5.75 17.79 1.63
N ASP A 190 5.65 18.12 0.35
CA ASP A 190 4.70 17.56 -0.60
C ASP A 190 5.37 17.42 -1.99
N PRO A 191 6.35 16.51 -2.10
CA PRO A 191 7.11 16.33 -3.32
C PRO A 191 6.24 15.68 -4.41
N VAL A 192 6.60 15.93 -5.65
CA VAL A 192 5.92 15.40 -6.83
C VAL A 192 6.85 14.45 -7.58
N LEU A 193 6.32 13.31 -7.99
CA LEU A 193 7.00 12.34 -8.84
C LEU A 193 6.55 12.55 -10.30
N LEU A 194 7.52 12.71 -11.17
CA LEU A 194 7.35 12.72 -12.62
C LEU A 194 7.74 11.36 -13.16
N GLU A 195 6.96 10.83 -14.10
CA GLU A 195 7.24 9.56 -14.77
C GLU A 195 6.95 9.67 -16.26
N GLU A 196 7.69 8.92 -17.08
CA GLU A 196 7.27 8.71 -18.46
C GLU A 196 5.95 7.96 -18.50
N PHE A 197 5.09 8.34 -19.42
CA PHE A 197 3.82 7.64 -19.62
C PHE A 197 4.04 6.35 -20.39
N LEU A 198 3.64 5.24 -19.80
CA LEU A 198 3.65 3.93 -20.45
C LEU A 198 2.25 3.60 -20.95
N SER A 199 2.14 3.20 -22.21
CA SER A 199 0.90 2.69 -22.79
C SER A 199 0.91 1.16 -22.83
N GLY A 200 -0.23 0.55 -22.60
CA GLY A 200 -0.38 -0.90 -22.61
C GLY A 200 -1.53 -1.38 -21.71
N ARG A 201 -1.63 -2.69 -21.58
CA ARG A 201 -2.54 -3.32 -20.61
C ARG A 201 -1.95 -3.18 -19.21
N GLU A 202 -2.79 -2.86 -18.24
CA GLU A 202 -2.36 -2.67 -16.86
C GLU A 202 -2.76 -3.86 -16.00
N PHE A 203 -1.80 -4.38 -15.24
CA PHE A 203 -1.99 -5.51 -14.35
C PHE A 203 -1.45 -5.20 -12.95
N SER A 204 -2.01 -5.87 -11.95
CA SER A 204 -1.34 -6.03 -10.64
C SER A 204 -0.88 -7.46 -10.44
N PHE A 205 0.22 -7.60 -9.70
CA PHE A 205 0.71 -8.88 -9.19
C PHE A 205 0.55 -8.86 -7.67
N ASP A 206 -0.48 -9.52 -7.17
CA ASP A 206 -0.77 -9.59 -5.75
C ASP A 206 -0.25 -10.91 -5.19
N SER A 207 0.54 -10.85 -4.13
CA SER A 207 1.19 -12.05 -3.60
C SER A 207 1.12 -12.14 -2.07
N VAL A 208 1.20 -13.37 -1.58
CA VAL A 208 1.45 -13.66 -0.17
C VAL A 208 2.84 -14.27 -0.05
N THR A 209 3.73 -13.52 0.59
CA THR A 209 5.11 -13.93 0.84
C THR A 209 5.34 -14.10 2.33
N LEU A 210 5.90 -15.22 2.74
CA LEU A 210 6.25 -15.53 4.13
C LEU A 210 7.70 -15.99 4.22
N GLN A 211 8.51 -15.27 4.99
CA GLN A 211 9.93 -15.58 5.20
C GLN A 211 10.71 -15.73 3.88
N GLY A 212 10.49 -14.80 2.94
CA GLY A 212 11.11 -14.81 1.61
C GLY A 212 10.55 -15.86 0.64
N ARG A 213 9.53 -16.63 1.04
CA ARG A 213 8.90 -17.63 0.17
C ARG A 213 7.58 -17.10 -0.37
N HIS A 214 7.46 -17.02 -1.67
CA HIS A 214 6.21 -16.68 -2.35
C HIS A 214 5.26 -17.89 -2.28
N LEU A 215 4.21 -17.79 -1.47
CA LEU A 215 3.28 -18.90 -1.22
C LEU A 215 2.20 -18.99 -2.30
N LEU A 216 1.67 -17.87 -2.70
CA LEU A 216 0.66 -17.74 -3.75
C LEU A 216 0.70 -16.34 -4.36
N HIS A 217 0.19 -16.22 -5.56
CA HIS A 217 -0.05 -14.93 -6.22
C HIS A 217 -1.29 -14.98 -7.12
N SER A 218 -1.82 -13.81 -7.41
CA SER A 218 -2.80 -13.58 -8.46
C SER A 218 -2.35 -12.46 -9.37
N ILE A 219 -2.80 -12.49 -10.61
CA ILE A 219 -2.62 -11.40 -11.57
C ILE A 219 -4.00 -10.84 -11.86
N ASN A 220 -4.17 -9.54 -11.70
CA ASN A 220 -5.44 -8.88 -11.99
C ASN A 220 -5.22 -7.88 -13.12
N GLU A 221 -6.13 -7.87 -14.09
CA GLU A 221 -6.14 -6.94 -15.19
C GLU A 221 -7.14 -5.82 -14.93
N TYR A 222 -6.73 -4.59 -15.18
CA TYR A 222 -7.58 -3.40 -15.05
C TYR A 222 -8.11 -2.99 -16.42
N ALA A 223 -9.43 -2.92 -16.57
CA ALA A 223 -10.07 -2.55 -17.82
C ALA A 223 -11.31 -1.66 -17.56
N PRO A 224 -11.27 -0.38 -17.91
CA PRO A 224 -10.09 0.41 -18.35
C PRO A 224 -9.05 0.62 -17.26
N THR A 225 -7.93 1.29 -17.58
CA THR A 225 -6.87 1.55 -16.61
C THR A 225 -7.35 2.45 -15.46
N PRO A 226 -6.77 2.35 -14.24
CA PRO A 226 -7.11 3.22 -13.12
C PRO A 226 -7.04 4.72 -13.44
N LEU A 227 -6.05 5.15 -14.21
CA LEU A 227 -5.93 6.55 -14.61
C LEU A 227 -7.09 7.00 -15.51
N GLU A 228 -7.46 6.16 -16.47
CA GLU A 228 -8.58 6.44 -17.39
C GLU A 228 -9.92 6.55 -16.65
N VAL A 229 -10.17 5.66 -15.70
CA VAL A 229 -11.35 5.70 -14.82
C VAL A 229 -11.39 7.00 -14.01
N MET A 230 -10.27 7.41 -13.44
CA MET A 230 -10.20 8.64 -12.65
C MET A 230 -10.42 9.90 -13.49
N GLN A 231 -10.07 9.88 -14.76
CA GLN A 231 -10.29 10.97 -15.71
C GLN A 231 -11.70 10.95 -16.33
N THR A 232 -12.38 9.80 -16.26
CA THR A 232 -13.68 9.59 -16.92
C THR A 232 -14.68 9.00 -15.93
N PRO A 233 -15.24 9.80 -14.99
CA PRO A 233 -16.01 9.29 -13.85
C PRO A 233 -17.28 8.48 -14.20
N TRP A 234 -17.75 8.55 -15.44
CA TRP A 234 -18.97 7.84 -15.89
C TRP A 234 -18.70 6.47 -16.53
N ILE A 235 -17.44 6.09 -16.74
CA ILE A 235 -17.14 4.74 -17.23
C ILE A 235 -17.08 3.75 -16.09
N GLN A 236 -17.48 2.50 -16.39
CA GLN A 236 -17.36 1.42 -15.44
C GLN A 236 -15.93 0.91 -15.37
N TRP A 237 -15.50 0.59 -14.18
CA TRP A 237 -14.23 -0.04 -13.90
C TRP A 237 -14.42 -1.54 -13.68
N ALA A 238 -13.69 -2.35 -14.43
CA ALA A 238 -13.63 -3.78 -14.24
C ALA A 238 -12.23 -4.18 -13.80
N VAL A 239 -12.15 -4.98 -12.74
CA VAL A 239 -10.93 -5.67 -12.33
C VAL A 239 -11.16 -7.15 -12.60
N VAL A 240 -10.44 -7.68 -13.58
CA VAL A 240 -10.57 -9.06 -14.02
C VAL A 240 -9.52 -9.92 -13.36
N LEU A 241 -9.93 -10.95 -12.64
CA LEU A 241 -9.07 -11.98 -12.10
C LEU A 241 -9.13 -13.20 -13.02
N PRO A 242 -8.18 -13.38 -13.96
CA PRO A 242 -8.20 -14.51 -14.87
C PRO A 242 -8.04 -15.82 -14.09
N ARG A 243 -8.80 -16.83 -14.48
CA ARG A 243 -8.70 -18.17 -13.87
C ARG A 243 -7.41 -18.88 -14.29
N ASP A 244 -7.01 -18.67 -15.52
CA ASP A 244 -5.77 -19.21 -16.09
C ASP A 244 -4.81 -18.06 -16.42
N ILE A 245 -3.69 -18.05 -15.75
CA ILE A 245 -2.59 -17.09 -15.89
C ILE A 245 -1.31 -17.74 -16.44
N SER A 246 -1.41 -18.94 -17.02
CA SER A 246 -0.27 -19.68 -17.57
C SER A 246 0.13 -19.24 -19.00
N GLY A 247 -0.71 -18.44 -19.65
CA GLY A 247 -0.52 -17.99 -21.02
C GLY A 247 0.68 -17.05 -21.21
N PRO A 248 1.15 -16.87 -22.46
CA PRO A 248 2.33 -16.05 -22.78
C PRO A 248 2.17 -14.59 -22.39
N ASP A 249 0.98 -14.05 -22.34
CA ASP A 249 0.68 -12.68 -21.91
C ASP A 249 1.11 -12.38 -20.47
N TYR A 250 1.20 -13.42 -19.63
CA TYR A 250 1.54 -13.27 -18.21
C TYR A 250 3.01 -13.61 -17.90
N GLN A 251 3.76 -14.12 -18.88
CA GLN A 251 5.14 -14.58 -18.65
C GLN A 251 6.03 -13.48 -18.05
N ALA A 252 6.00 -12.28 -18.61
CA ALA A 252 6.80 -11.16 -18.12
C ALA A 252 6.43 -10.78 -16.66
N ILE A 253 5.15 -10.94 -16.28
CA ILE A 253 4.66 -10.66 -14.93
C ILE A 253 5.16 -11.74 -13.96
N HIS A 254 5.11 -13.02 -14.36
CA HIS A 254 5.65 -14.13 -13.57
C HIS A 254 7.15 -14.02 -13.33
N GLU A 255 7.90 -13.48 -14.31
CA GLU A 255 9.33 -13.27 -14.17
C GLU A 255 9.67 -12.06 -13.29
N ALA A 256 8.94 -10.95 -13.47
CA ALA A 256 9.22 -9.70 -12.76
C ALA A 256 8.64 -9.66 -11.34
N GLY A 257 7.44 -10.22 -11.14
CA GLY A 257 6.71 -10.11 -9.87
C GLY A 257 7.48 -10.62 -8.65
N PRO A 258 7.95 -11.88 -8.64
CA PRO A 258 8.77 -12.39 -7.52
C PRO A 258 10.04 -11.57 -7.30
N ARG A 259 10.78 -11.24 -8.36
CA ARG A 259 12.02 -10.47 -8.28
C ARG A 259 11.82 -9.04 -7.73
N ALA A 260 10.64 -8.48 -7.91
CA ALA A 260 10.30 -7.17 -7.36
C ALA A 260 10.04 -7.20 -5.85
N LEU A 261 9.85 -8.40 -5.28
CA LEU A 261 9.57 -8.61 -3.85
C LEU A 261 10.81 -9.08 -3.07
N ASP A 262 11.84 -9.58 -3.77
CA ASP A 262 13.14 -10.00 -3.22
C ASP A 262 14.03 -8.78 -2.93
#